data_d43d6c48eda92a85d6569508c816b3bd
#
_entry.id   d43d6c48eda92a85d6569508c816b3bd
#
_cell.length_a   1.000
_cell.length_b   1.000
_cell.length_c   1.000
_cell.angle_alpha   90.00
_cell.angle_beta   90.00
_cell.angle_gamma   90.00
#
_symmetry.space_group_name_H-M   'P 1'
#
loop_
_entity.id
_entity.type
_entity.pdbx_description
1 polymer ?
#
loop_
_entity_poly.entity_id
_entity_poly.type
_entity_poly.pdbx_seq_one_letter_code
_entity_poly.pdbx_strand_id
1 'polypeptide(L)'
;MTRQRQPFLRRLGQAILIVVLLPLVLPLALFAVANHLVYRALLYLLVWALWLPRGKDILFVYSDSPIWHEYMATQVLPLVQERSVVLNWSERKKWSRWSLGVAVFHHFGGAGDFNPLVVLFQPLRLARVFRFWSAFKDWKRGYKEPVERLRQELSASL
;
A
#
# COMPACT_ATOMS: atom_id res chain seq x y z
N MET A 1 6.26 -29.19 47.71
CA MET A 1 6.13 -29.86 46.39
C MET A 1 5.03 -29.29 45.49
N THR A 2 4.74 -27.97 45.54
CA THR A 2 3.59 -27.36 44.85
C THR A 2 3.95 -26.39 43.69
N ARG A 3 5.22 -26.12 43.45
CA ARG A 3 5.66 -25.05 42.53
C ARG A 3 5.75 -25.45 41.04
N GLN A 4 5.72 -26.76 40.67
CA GLN A 4 5.86 -27.22 39.29
C GLN A 4 4.54 -27.44 38.54
N ARG A 5 3.39 -27.47 39.23
CA ARG A 5 2.08 -27.71 38.59
C ARG A 5 1.50 -26.48 37.87
N GLN A 6 1.86 -25.29 38.26
CA GLN A 6 1.33 -24.05 37.67
C GLN A 6 1.65 -23.86 36.16
N PRO A 7 2.88 -24.10 35.68
CA PRO A 7 3.16 -23.93 34.24
C PRO A 7 2.47 -24.99 33.37
N PHE A 8 2.25 -26.20 33.89
CA PHE A 8 1.54 -27.26 33.16
C PHE A 8 0.06 -26.96 33.00
N LEU A 9 -0.65 -26.58 34.05
CA LEU A 9 -2.07 -26.20 34.01
C LEU A 9 -2.30 -25.00 33.08
N ARG A 10 -1.40 -24.04 33.08
CA ARG A 10 -1.44 -22.88 32.17
C ARG A 10 -1.28 -23.28 30.71
N ARG A 11 -0.34 -24.19 30.41
CA ARG A 11 -0.14 -24.72 29.06
C ARG A 11 -1.33 -25.56 28.59
N LEU A 12 -1.89 -26.37 29.48
CA LEU A 12 -3.07 -27.16 29.19
C LEU A 12 -4.29 -26.26 28.89
N GLY A 13 -4.53 -25.22 29.70
CA GLY A 13 -5.59 -24.25 29.47
C GLY A 13 -5.40 -23.49 28.15
N GLN A 14 -4.17 -23.11 27.80
CA GLN A 14 -3.86 -22.50 26.50
C GLN A 14 -4.13 -23.45 25.33
N ALA A 15 -3.73 -24.72 25.45
CA ALA A 15 -3.99 -25.73 24.42
C ALA A 15 -5.48 -25.96 24.20
N ILE A 16 -6.26 -26.09 25.27
CA ILE A 16 -7.72 -26.23 25.21
C ILE A 16 -8.34 -25.00 24.54
N LEU A 17 -7.92 -23.80 24.92
CA LEU A 17 -8.42 -22.54 24.34
C LEU A 17 -8.14 -22.47 22.84
N ILE A 18 -6.93 -22.86 22.41
CA ILE A 18 -6.56 -22.90 20.98
C ILE A 18 -7.45 -23.89 20.23
N VAL A 19 -7.63 -25.11 20.74
CA VAL A 19 -8.45 -26.15 20.10
C VAL A 19 -9.91 -25.73 19.97
N VAL A 20 -10.45 -25.02 20.95
CA VAL A 20 -11.83 -24.51 20.93
C VAL A 20 -12.00 -23.32 20.01
N LEU A 21 -11.02 -22.40 19.96
CA LEU A 21 -11.11 -21.21 19.14
C LEU A 21 -10.71 -21.44 17.68
N LEU A 22 -9.84 -22.42 17.40
CA LEU A 22 -9.31 -22.67 16.04
C LEU A 22 -10.42 -22.90 14.99
N PRO A 23 -11.48 -23.72 15.24
CA PRO A 23 -12.52 -23.94 14.26
C PRO A 23 -13.38 -22.69 13.98
N LEU A 24 -13.37 -21.72 14.87
CA LEU A 24 -14.05 -20.44 14.66
C LEU A 24 -13.14 -19.43 13.97
N VAL A 25 -11.89 -19.29 14.43
CA VAL A 25 -10.93 -18.29 13.93
C VAL A 25 -10.45 -18.64 12.51
N LEU A 26 -10.24 -19.93 12.22
CA LEU A 26 -9.73 -20.34 10.92
C LEU A 26 -10.67 -19.99 9.75
N PRO A 27 -11.99 -20.29 9.80
CA PRO A 27 -12.91 -19.88 8.74
C PRO A 27 -13.01 -18.37 8.58
N LEU A 28 -13.01 -17.62 9.69
CA LEU A 28 -13.01 -16.15 9.64
C LEU A 28 -11.75 -15.58 9.01
N ALA A 29 -10.59 -16.12 9.34
CA ALA A 29 -9.33 -15.74 8.74
C ALA A 29 -9.30 -16.06 7.22
N LEU A 30 -9.74 -17.26 6.83
CA LEU A 30 -9.85 -17.66 5.42
C LEU A 30 -10.83 -16.76 4.66
N PHE A 31 -11.97 -16.43 5.24
CA PHE A 31 -12.93 -15.50 4.65
C PHE A 31 -12.34 -14.10 4.47
N ALA A 32 -11.64 -13.59 5.48
CA ALA A 32 -10.97 -12.28 5.40
C ALA A 32 -9.90 -12.25 4.29
N VAL A 33 -9.09 -13.31 4.18
CA VAL A 33 -8.08 -13.45 3.11
C VAL A 33 -8.75 -13.54 1.74
N ALA A 34 -9.78 -14.38 1.59
CA ALA A 34 -10.52 -14.51 0.33
C ALA A 34 -11.14 -13.18 -0.10
N ASN A 35 -11.81 -12.48 0.81
CA ASN A 35 -12.38 -11.16 0.55
C ASN A 35 -11.31 -10.13 0.13
N HIS A 36 -10.16 -10.13 0.80
CA HIS A 36 -9.03 -9.26 0.44
C HIS A 36 -8.50 -9.56 -0.97
N LEU A 37 -8.37 -10.84 -1.35
CA LEU A 37 -7.93 -11.24 -2.68
C LEU A 37 -8.94 -10.87 -3.77
N VAL A 38 -10.23 -11.10 -3.52
CA VAL A 38 -11.31 -10.71 -4.44
C VAL A 38 -11.34 -9.20 -4.65
N TYR A 39 -11.27 -8.44 -3.55
CA TYR A 39 -11.22 -6.97 -3.64
C TYR A 39 -10.02 -6.49 -4.44
N ARG A 40 -8.84 -7.08 -4.20
CA ARG A 40 -7.62 -6.78 -4.96
C ARG A 40 -7.80 -7.09 -6.45
N ALA A 41 -8.34 -8.25 -6.79
CA ALA A 41 -8.60 -8.63 -8.18
C ALA A 41 -9.58 -7.65 -8.86
N LEU A 42 -10.65 -7.25 -8.17
CA LEU A 42 -11.59 -6.24 -8.67
C LEU A 42 -10.91 -4.90 -8.94
N LEU A 43 -10.00 -4.45 -8.06
CA LEU A 43 -9.25 -3.22 -8.31
C LEU A 43 -8.38 -3.32 -9.57
N TYR A 44 -7.70 -4.45 -9.80
CA TYR A 44 -6.94 -4.66 -11.04
C TYR A 44 -7.84 -4.62 -12.27
N LEU A 45 -8.98 -5.32 -12.23
CA LEU A 45 -9.94 -5.32 -13.35
C LEU A 45 -10.48 -3.92 -13.63
N LEU A 46 -10.82 -3.16 -12.60
CA LEU A 46 -11.30 -1.78 -12.75
C LEU A 46 -10.21 -0.85 -13.30
N VAL A 47 -8.99 -0.98 -12.85
CA VAL A 47 -7.85 -0.22 -13.40
C VAL A 47 -7.66 -0.56 -14.86
N TRP A 48 -7.65 -1.84 -15.23
CA TRP A 48 -7.47 -2.26 -16.62
C TRP A 48 -8.63 -1.85 -17.51
N ALA A 49 -9.87 -1.92 -17.03
CA ALA A 49 -11.04 -1.54 -17.80
C ALA A 49 -11.23 -0.02 -17.95
N LEU A 50 -10.87 0.76 -16.93
CA LEU A 50 -11.19 2.19 -16.87
C LEU A 50 -9.98 3.11 -17.11
N TRP A 51 -8.78 2.72 -16.68
CA TRP A 51 -7.59 3.55 -16.80
C TRP A 51 -6.77 3.22 -18.05
N LEU A 52 -6.51 1.94 -18.35
CA LEU A 52 -5.68 1.55 -19.50
C LEU A 52 -6.22 2.08 -20.83
N PRO A 53 -7.54 2.04 -21.13
CA PRO A 53 -8.06 2.62 -22.38
C PRO A 53 -7.86 4.13 -22.49
N ARG A 54 -7.61 4.81 -21.35
CA ARG A 54 -7.31 6.24 -21.28
C ARG A 54 -5.79 6.54 -21.24
N GLY A 55 -4.96 5.52 -21.47
CA GLY A 55 -3.50 5.64 -21.37
C GLY A 55 -3.00 5.83 -19.94
N LYS A 56 -3.81 5.51 -18.93
CA LYS A 56 -3.45 5.65 -17.52
C LYS A 56 -3.20 4.28 -16.90
N ASP A 57 -2.04 4.08 -16.32
CA ASP A 57 -1.66 2.84 -15.65
C ASP A 57 -0.88 3.09 -14.36
N ILE A 58 -0.79 4.35 -13.95
CA ILE A 58 -0.05 4.78 -12.76
C ILE A 58 -0.98 5.54 -11.82
N LEU A 59 -0.93 5.21 -10.53
CA LEU A 59 -1.41 6.08 -9.47
C LEU A 59 -0.23 6.81 -8.86
N PHE A 60 -0.25 8.13 -8.88
CA PHE A 60 0.72 8.99 -8.23
C PHE A 60 0.08 9.75 -7.08
N VAL A 61 0.57 9.53 -5.86
CA VAL A 61 0.06 10.18 -4.66
C VAL A 61 1.17 10.97 -3.99
N TYR A 62 0.93 12.25 -3.75
CA TYR A 62 1.86 13.14 -3.06
C TYR A 62 1.11 14.04 -2.07
N SER A 63 1.82 14.88 -1.35
CA SER A 63 1.25 15.88 -0.44
C SER A 63 2.02 17.20 -0.52
N ASP A 64 1.39 18.28 -0.07
CA ASP A 64 1.99 19.62 -0.01
C ASP A 64 2.97 19.77 1.16
N SER A 65 3.69 18.70 1.48
CA SER A 65 4.71 18.73 2.53
C SER A 65 5.89 19.63 2.11
N PRO A 66 6.32 20.60 2.94
CA PRO A 66 7.41 21.51 2.59
C PRO A 66 8.76 20.80 2.35
N ILE A 67 8.85 19.51 2.73
CA ILE A 67 10.12 18.76 2.66
C ILE A 67 10.28 18.05 1.33
N TRP A 68 9.20 17.47 0.78
CA TRP A 68 9.29 16.61 -0.41
C TRP A 68 8.33 17.00 -1.54
N HIS A 69 7.45 17.99 -1.32
CA HIS A 69 6.55 18.44 -2.38
C HIS A 69 7.30 18.84 -3.64
N GLU A 70 8.30 19.72 -3.49
CA GLU A 70 9.11 20.21 -4.61
C GLU A 70 9.78 19.07 -5.36
N TYR A 71 10.43 18.14 -4.63
CA TYR A 71 11.08 17.00 -5.25
C TYR A 71 10.08 16.11 -6.01
N MET A 72 8.95 15.78 -5.40
CA MET A 72 7.93 14.96 -6.05
C MET A 72 7.32 15.64 -7.28
N ALA A 73 7.07 16.96 -7.20
CA ALA A 73 6.49 17.73 -8.30
C ALA A 73 7.47 17.96 -9.46
N THR A 74 8.78 18.16 -9.18
CA THR A 74 9.77 18.51 -10.20
C THR A 74 10.56 17.32 -10.73
N GLN A 75 10.80 16.29 -9.92
CA GLN A 75 11.68 15.17 -10.28
C GLN A 75 10.92 13.86 -10.56
N VAL A 76 9.77 13.64 -9.94
CA VAL A 76 9.04 12.37 -10.07
C VAL A 76 7.80 12.51 -10.93
N LEU A 77 6.97 13.52 -10.68
CA LEU A 77 5.72 13.73 -11.43
C LEU A 77 5.95 13.85 -12.94
N PRO A 78 6.93 14.59 -13.46
CA PRO A 78 7.15 14.70 -14.90
C PRO A 78 7.41 13.35 -15.58
N LEU A 79 8.00 12.38 -14.88
CA LEU A 79 8.27 11.05 -15.43
C LEU A 79 6.97 10.24 -15.68
N VAL A 80 5.92 10.52 -14.92
CA VAL A 80 4.70 9.69 -14.89
C VAL A 80 3.44 10.47 -15.25
N GLN A 81 3.50 11.78 -15.41
CA GLN A 81 2.35 12.68 -15.50
C GLN A 81 1.35 12.27 -16.60
N GLU A 82 1.85 11.94 -17.78
CA GLU A 82 0.99 11.57 -18.91
C GLU A 82 0.22 10.28 -18.68
N ARG A 83 0.82 9.34 -17.93
CA ARG A 83 0.27 8.00 -17.65
C ARG A 83 -0.36 7.89 -16.27
N SER A 84 -0.40 8.96 -15.47
CA SER A 84 -0.84 8.87 -14.09
C SER A 84 -2.22 9.45 -13.82
N VAL A 85 -2.89 8.86 -12.82
CA VAL A 85 -3.94 9.47 -12.03
C VAL A 85 -3.28 10.07 -10.80
N VAL A 86 -3.39 11.38 -10.63
CA VAL A 86 -2.71 12.12 -9.57
C VAL A 86 -3.66 12.41 -8.42
N LEU A 87 -3.22 12.11 -7.19
CA LEU A 87 -3.94 12.44 -5.96
C LEU A 87 -3.04 13.29 -5.05
N ASN A 88 -3.56 14.41 -4.61
CA ASN A 88 -2.92 15.21 -3.57
C ASN A 88 -3.50 14.84 -2.19
N TRP A 89 -2.69 14.22 -1.33
CA TRP A 89 -3.10 13.84 0.03
C TRP A 89 -3.54 15.03 0.89
N SER A 90 -2.98 16.21 0.66
CA SER A 90 -3.37 17.42 1.40
C SER A 90 -4.82 17.81 1.13
N GLU A 91 -5.37 17.40 -0.02
CA GLU A 91 -6.76 17.61 -0.42
C GLU A 91 -7.70 16.44 -0.13
N ARG A 92 -7.26 15.44 0.64
CA ARG A 92 -8.04 14.20 0.90
C ARG A 92 -9.46 14.42 1.40
N LYS A 93 -9.74 15.55 2.05
CA LYS A 93 -11.10 15.90 2.50
C LYS A 93 -12.07 16.13 1.34
N LYS A 94 -11.56 16.48 0.15
CA LYS A 94 -12.34 16.72 -1.07
C LYS A 94 -12.47 15.44 -1.91
N TRP A 95 -11.80 14.35 -1.56
CA TRP A 95 -11.82 13.13 -2.35
C TRP A 95 -13.19 12.47 -2.34
N SER A 96 -13.65 12.05 -3.51
CA SER A 96 -14.84 11.23 -3.61
C SER A 96 -14.55 9.80 -3.12
N ARG A 97 -15.42 9.28 -2.26
CA ARG A 97 -15.34 7.89 -1.77
C ARG A 97 -15.50 6.86 -2.91
N TRP A 98 -16.10 7.26 -4.02
CA TRP A 98 -16.31 6.42 -5.20
C TRP A 98 -15.17 6.52 -6.22
N SER A 99 -14.14 7.30 -5.95
CA SER A 99 -12.99 7.42 -6.83
C SER A 99 -12.16 6.14 -6.82
N LEU A 100 -11.96 5.54 -8.02
CA LEU A 100 -11.08 4.39 -8.18
C LEU A 100 -9.65 4.69 -7.69
N GLY A 101 -9.13 5.90 -7.96
CA GLY A 101 -7.81 6.32 -7.47
C GLY A 101 -7.70 6.28 -5.95
N VAL A 102 -8.75 6.72 -5.26
CA VAL A 102 -8.80 6.67 -3.79
C VAL A 102 -8.87 5.24 -3.28
N ALA A 103 -9.69 4.38 -3.90
CA ALA A 103 -9.79 2.97 -3.54
C ALA A 103 -8.44 2.23 -3.74
N VAL A 104 -7.77 2.49 -4.86
CA VAL A 104 -6.42 1.97 -5.15
C VAL A 104 -5.42 2.48 -4.12
N PHE A 105 -5.45 3.78 -3.79
CA PHE A 105 -4.55 4.35 -2.80
C PHE A 105 -4.71 3.68 -1.43
N HIS A 106 -5.92 3.55 -0.90
CA HIS A 106 -6.16 2.89 0.39
C HIS A 106 -5.72 1.42 0.39
N HIS A 107 -5.89 0.72 -0.74
CA HIS A 107 -5.44 -0.68 -0.83
C HIS A 107 -3.91 -0.84 -0.86
N PHE A 108 -3.22 0.00 -1.63
CA PHE A 108 -1.77 -0.11 -1.84
C PHE A 108 -0.94 0.78 -0.91
N GLY A 109 -1.54 1.83 -0.34
CA GLY A 109 -0.90 2.73 0.63
C GLY A 109 -0.60 2.07 1.98
N GLY A 110 -1.29 0.96 2.29
CA GLY A 110 -1.15 0.24 3.55
C GLY A 110 -1.89 0.90 4.71
N ALA A 111 -1.78 0.33 5.91
CA ALA A 111 -2.56 0.72 7.09
C ALA A 111 -2.40 2.19 7.55
N GLY A 112 -1.38 2.89 7.07
CA GLY A 112 -1.12 4.29 7.43
C GLY A 112 -1.32 5.27 6.28
N ASP A 113 -1.87 4.83 5.13
CA ASP A 113 -2.04 5.65 3.92
C ASP A 113 -0.78 6.49 3.62
N PHE A 114 0.37 5.82 3.65
CA PHE A 114 1.68 6.48 3.53
C PHE A 114 1.85 7.11 2.15
N ASN A 115 2.22 8.37 2.14
CA ASN A 115 2.59 9.14 0.95
C ASN A 115 3.93 9.88 1.18
N PRO A 116 4.70 10.20 0.13
CA PRO A 116 4.41 9.96 -1.29
C PRO A 116 4.56 8.50 -1.72
N LEU A 117 3.73 8.08 -2.69
CA LEU A 117 3.85 6.77 -3.30
C LEU A 117 3.45 6.80 -4.78
N VAL A 118 4.02 5.85 -5.53
CA VAL A 118 3.64 5.58 -6.93
C VAL A 118 3.27 4.12 -7.03
N VAL A 119 2.12 3.83 -7.66
CA VAL A 119 1.68 2.46 -7.96
C VAL A 119 1.60 2.31 -9.48
N LEU A 120 2.42 1.42 -10.03
CA LEU A 120 2.48 1.10 -11.46
C LEU A 120 1.72 -0.20 -11.72
N PHE A 121 0.72 -0.15 -12.58
CA PHE A 121 -0.09 -1.27 -13.04
C PHE A 121 0.37 -1.70 -14.44
N GLN A 122 1.01 -2.84 -14.53
CA GLN A 122 1.35 -3.45 -15.82
C GLN A 122 0.31 -4.51 -16.19
N PRO A 123 -0.07 -4.63 -17.47
CA PRO A 123 -0.97 -5.70 -17.92
C PRO A 123 -0.43 -7.07 -17.53
N LEU A 124 -1.29 -7.93 -16.95
CA LEU A 124 -0.99 -9.31 -16.56
C LEU A 124 0.15 -9.47 -15.54
N ARG A 125 0.55 -8.39 -14.86
CA ARG A 125 1.57 -8.40 -13.81
C ARG A 125 1.03 -7.83 -12.51
N LEU A 126 1.68 -8.17 -11.41
CA LEU A 126 1.38 -7.56 -10.12
C LEU A 126 1.83 -6.09 -10.11
N ALA A 127 1.02 -5.22 -9.53
CA ALA A 127 1.35 -3.81 -9.39
C ALA A 127 2.63 -3.64 -8.58
N ARG A 128 3.51 -2.76 -9.07
CA ARG A 128 4.72 -2.35 -8.35
C ARG A 128 4.42 -1.09 -7.56
N VAL A 129 4.80 -1.10 -6.28
CA VAL A 129 4.55 0.01 -5.36
C VAL A 129 5.87 0.63 -4.94
N PHE A 130 6.10 1.88 -5.32
CA PHE A 130 7.28 2.67 -4.96
C PHE A 130 6.92 3.59 -3.80
N ARG A 131 7.39 3.25 -2.59
CA ARG A 131 7.10 3.99 -1.36
C ARG A 131 8.21 4.97 -1.04
N PHE A 132 8.04 6.22 -1.40
CA PHE A 132 9.03 7.27 -1.15
C PHE A 132 9.08 7.69 0.34
N TRP A 133 8.02 7.47 1.09
CA TRP A 133 7.95 7.86 2.50
C TRP A 133 9.13 7.39 3.36
N SER A 134 9.53 6.11 3.24
CA SER A 134 10.67 5.57 3.99
C SER A 134 11.98 6.23 3.58
N ALA A 135 12.20 6.40 2.28
CA ALA A 135 13.39 7.04 1.74
C ALA A 135 13.51 8.52 2.14
N PHE A 136 12.38 9.23 2.24
CA PHE A 136 12.37 10.60 2.75
C PHE A 136 12.69 10.71 4.25
N LYS A 137 12.46 9.67 5.05
CA LYS A 137 12.95 9.66 6.44
C LYS A 137 14.47 9.67 6.50
N ASP A 138 15.12 8.96 5.59
CA ASP A 138 16.57 8.93 5.49
C ASP A 138 17.12 10.25 4.91
N TRP A 139 16.40 10.85 3.96
CA TRP A 139 16.74 12.19 3.46
C TRP A 139 16.79 13.23 4.59
N LYS A 140 15.84 13.23 5.53
CA LYS A 140 15.88 14.13 6.70
C LYS A 140 17.14 13.95 7.57
N ARG A 141 17.76 12.78 7.49
CA ARG A 141 19.04 12.46 8.17
C ARG A 141 20.27 12.77 7.32
N GLY A 142 20.07 13.34 6.13
CA GLY A 142 21.15 13.69 5.19
C GLY A 142 21.44 12.66 4.10
N TYR A 143 20.75 11.50 4.10
CA TYR A 143 20.98 10.44 3.11
C TYR A 143 19.99 10.58 1.94
N LYS A 144 20.44 11.13 0.81
CA LYS A 144 19.59 11.33 -0.39
C LYS A 144 19.55 10.11 -1.31
N GLU A 145 20.54 9.24 -1.23
CA GLU A 145 20.69 8.07 -2.10
C GLU A 145 19.45 7.15 -2.19
N PRO A 146 18.74 6.82 -1.09
CA PRO A 146 17.57 5.95 -1.17
C PRO A 146 16.43 6.52 -2.03
N VAL A 147 16.24 7.85 -2.01
CA VAL A 147 15.21 8.51 -2.83
C VAL A 147 15.59 8.48 -4.31
N GLU A 148 16.86 8.78 -4.63
CA GLU A 148 17.36 8.74 -6.01
C GLU A 148 17.32 7.32 -6.58
N ARG A 149 17.65 6.31 -5.80
CA ARG A 149 17.52 4.90 -6.20
C ARG A 149 16.07 4.55 -6.56
N LEU A 150 15.10 4.90 -5.71
CA LEU A 150 13.69 4.68 -6.00
C LEU A 150 13.22 5.40 -7.27
N ARG A 151 13.69 6.63 -7.49
CA ARG A 151 13.39 7.39 -8.72
C ARG A 151 13.95 6.68 -9.96
N GLN A 152 15.19 6.19 -9.89
CA GLN A 152 15.82 5.43 -10.98
C GLN A 152 15.11 4.10 -11.24
N GLU A 153 14.74 3.36 -10.18
CA GLU A 153 13.95 2.12 -10.29
C GLU A 153 12.59 2.36 -10.91
N LEU A 154 11.92 3.45 -10.54
CA LEU A 154 10.67 3.86 -11.17
C LEU A 154 10.89 4.15 -12.65
N SER A 155 11.85 5.00 -12.99
CA SER A 155 12.17 5.36 -14.39
C SER A 155 12.51 4.13 -15.25
N ALA A 156 13.27 3.19 -14.70
CA ALA A 156 13.62 1.94 -15.40
C ALA A 156 12.43 0.97 -15.55
N SER A 157 11.32 1.25 -14.90
CA SER A 157 10.11 0.39 -14.90
C SER A 157 8.99 0.90 -15.82
N LEU A 158 9.13 2.16 -16.30
CA LEU A 158 8.19 2.82 -17.20
C LEU A 158 8.35 2.36 -18.64
#